data_c39a02979ccfd2af0debd21648094ebb
#
_entry.id   c39a02979ccfd2af0debd21648094ebb
#
_cell.length_a   1.000
_cell.length_b   1.000
_cell.length_c   1.000
_cell.angle_alpha   90.00
_cell.angle_beta   90.00
_cell.angle_gamma   90.00
#
_symmetry.space_group_name_H-M   'P 1'
#
loop_
_entity.id
_entity.type
_entity.pdbx_description
1 polymer ?
#
loop_
_entity_poly.entity_id
_entity_poly.type
_entity_poly.pdbx_seq_one_letter_code
_entity_poly.pdbx_strand_id
1 'polypeptide(L)'
;ASIIEWEARFDDEKPAISGLYWNRLNRRWRLQADPTVNYAKGERSRLVFADYRIDHPYNTYRIHGLPPGPITNPSLSSIRAALFPEDHNYMYMVATPDGRHAFSRTYAEHRRKSREWTDWLREQRQIRMQLEREEALREEASQQEAGGSGQ
;
A
#
# COMPACT_ATOMS: atom_id res chain seq x y z
N ALA A 1 5.42 11.37 11.44
CA ALA A 1 6.07 11.79 10.17
C ALA A 1 6.64 10.60 9.40
N SER A 2 7.51 9.76 10.00
CA SER A 2 8.19 8.66 9.28
C SER A 2 7.25 7.59 8.69
N ILE A 3 6.12 7.32 9.34
CA ILE A 3 5.08 6.41 8.82
C ILE A 3 4.43 7.04 7.58
N ILE A 4 4.08 8.33 7.64
CA ILE A 4 3.50 9.08 6.52
C ILE A 4 4.46 9.09 5.31
N GLU A 5 5.77 9.22 5.56
CA GLU A 5 6.80 9.20 4.50
C GLU A 5 6.77 7.91 3.67
N TRP A 6 6.60 6.77 4.32
CA TRP A 6 6.56 5.49 3.63
C TRP A 6 5.16 5.10 3.12
N GLU A 7 4.10 5.72 3.64
CA GLU A 7 2.73 5.48 3.20
C GLU A 7 2.39 6.25 1.93
N ALA A 8 2.69 7.55 1.93
CA ALA A 8 2.29 8.44 0.85
C ALA A 8 3.29 8.44 -0.30
N ARG A 9 2.82 8.18 -1.51
CA ARG A 9 3.59 8.37 -2.73
C ARG A 9 3.63 9.85 -3.17
N PHE A 10 2.56 10.59 -2.89
CA PHE A 10 2.37 11.97 -3.31
C PHE A 10 2.31 12.90 -2.09
N ASP A 11 2.98 14.05 -2.18
CA ASP A 11 3.07 14.99 -1.06
C ASP A 11 1.72 15.63 -0.70
N ASP A 12 0.85 15.81 -1.68
CA ASP A 12 -0.48 16.41 -1.50
C ASP A 12 -1.46 15.51 -0.72
N GLU A 13 -1.21 14.19 -0.61
CA GLU A 13 -2.01 13.27 0.22
C GLU A 13 -1.53 13.18 1.67
N LYS A 14 -0.31 13.61 1.96
CA LYS A 14 0.29 13.47 3.29
C LYS A 14 -0.54 14.10 4.40
N PRO A 15 -1.14 15.30 4.24
CA PRO A 15 -2.01 15.89 5.26
C PRO A 15 -3.27 15.05 5.55
N ALA A 16 -3.90 14.47 4.52
CA ALA A 16 -5.07 13.62 4.67
C ALA A 16 -4.73 12.29 5.36
N ILE A 17 -3.62 11.66 4.97
CA ILE A 17 -3.11 10.43 5.64
C ILE A 17 -2.79 10.73 7.11
N SER A 18 -2.17 11.87 7.38
CA SER A 18 -1.88 12.31 8.75
C SER A 18 -3.16 12.47 9.57
N GLY A 19 -4.17 13.15 9.02
CA GLY A 19 -5.48 13.32 9.66
C GLY A 19 -6.14 11.98 10.02
N LEU A 20 -6.06 10.99 9.13
CA LEU A 20 -6.55 9.64 9.39
C LEU A 20 -5.80 9.00 10.58
N TYR A 21 -4.47 9.09 10.63
CA TYR A 21 -3.70 8.54 11.75
C TYR A 21 -3.98 9.27 13.06
N TRP A 22 -4.12 10.59 13.06
CA TRP A 22 -4.54 11.35 14.23
C TRP A 22 -5.94 10.93 14.70
N ASN A 23 -6.89 10.71 13.79
CA ASN A 23 -8.23 10.21 14.13
C ASN A 23 -8.17 8.84 14.83
N ARG A 24 -7.31 7.95 14.34
CA ARG A 24 -7.09 6.63 14.98
C ARG A 24 -6.45 6.77 16.36
N LEU A 25 -5.40 7.58 16.50
CA LEU A 25 -4.73 7.82 17.79
C LEU A 25 -5.69 8.39 18.82
N ASN A 26 -6.46 9.42 18.48
CA ASN A 26 -7.42 10.08 19.37
C ASN A 26 -8.53 9.13 19.83
N ARG A 27 -8.86 8.12 19.03
CA ARG A 27 -9.85 7.09 19.38
C ARG A 27 -9.23 5.82 19.96
N ARG A 28 -7.95 5.84 20.27
CA ARG A 28 -7.18 4.67 20.76
C ARG A 28 -7.25 3.46 19.83
N TRP A 29 -7.38 3.69 18.54
CA TRP A 29 -7.28 2.64 17.53
C TRP A 29 -5.81 2.34 17.24
N ARG A 30 -5.55 1.11 16.80
CA ARG A 30 -4.26 0.76 16.23
C ARG A 30 -4.06 1.49 14.92
N LEU A 31 -2.83 1.96 14.64
CA LEU A 31 -2.55 2.66 13.40
C LEU A 31 -2.72 1.79 12.16
N GLN A 32 -2.38 0.49 12.25
CA GLN A 32 -2.49 -0.47 11.16
C GLN A 32 -1.85 0.05 9.86
N ALA A 33 -0.62 0.51 9.99
CA ALA A 33 0.16 1.07 8.91
C ALA A 33 1.12 0.02 8.35
N ASP A 34 0.95 -0.39 7.11
CA ASP A 34 1.77 -1.38 6.41
C ASP A 34 3.28 -1.08 6.47
N PRO A 35 3.73 0.18 6.33
CA PRO A 35 5.13 0.53 6.47
C PRO A 35 5.79 0.08 7.77
N THR A 36 5.04 0.04 8.86
CA THR A 36 5.55 -0.39 10.17
C THR A 36 5.75 -1.90 10.24
N VAL A 37 4.98 -2.66 9.48
CA VAL A 37 5.16 -4.12 9.34
C VAL A 37 6.39 -4.41 8.49
N ASN A 38 6.58 -3.67 7.38
CA ASN A 38 7.78 -3.76 6.57
C ASN A 38 9.04 -3.46 7.37
N TYR A 39 8.99 -2.44 8.24
CA TYR A 39 10.09 -2.13 9.15
C TYR A 39 10.36 -3.27 10.14
N ALA A 40 9.32 -3.81 10.74
CA ALA A 40 9.42 -4.95 11.66
C ALA A 40 9.98 -6.20 10.97
N LYS A 41 9.67 -6.41 9.70
CA LYS A 41 10.17 -7.50 8.86
C LYS A 41 11.61 -7.30 8.42
N GLY A 42 12.11 -6.06 8.40
CA GLY A 42 13.46 -5.70 7.96
C GLY A 42 13.62 -5.52 6.45
N GLU A 43 12.52 -5.55 5.69
CA GLU A 43 12.52 -5.35 4.23
C GLU A 43 11.25 -4.66 3.75
N ARG A 44 11.38 -3.88 2.65
CA ARG A 44 10.24 -3.30 1.95
C ARG A 44 9.77 -4.24 0.85
N SER A 45 8.79 -5.06 1.16
CA SER A 45 8.21 -6.03 0.24
C SER A 45 6.69 -6.02 0.32
N ARG A 46 6.04 -6.70 -0.62
CA ARG A 46 4.60 -6.92 -0.53
C ARG A 46 4.31 -7.78 0.69
N LEU A 47 3.45 -7.28 1.57
CA LEU A 47 3.05 -7.99 2.78
C LEU A 47 2.11 -9.15 2.45
N VAL A 48 2.32 -10.27 3.15
CA VAL A 48 1.43 -11.42 3.15
C VAL A 48 0.72 -11.52 4.51
N PHE A 49 -0.33 -12.31 4.59
CA PHE A 49 -1.17 -12.38 5.79
C PHE A 49 -0.39 -12.75 7.07
N ALA A 50 0.68 -13.54 6.95
CA ALA A 50 1.54 -13.90 8.07
C ALA A 50 2.33 -12.71 8.64
N ASP A 51 2.73 -11.76 7.79
CA ASP A 51 3.54 -10.60 8.19
C ASP A 51 2.82 -9.72 9.22
N TYR A 52 1.49 -9.56 9.09
CA TYR A 52 0.67 -8.79 10.04
C TYR A 52 0.65 -9.37 11.46
N ARG A 53 1.10 -10.61 11.63
CA ARG A 53 1.15 -11.31 12.92
C ARG A 53 2.51 -11.25 13.60
N ILE A 54 3.52 -10.69 12.96
CA ILE A 54 4.88 -10.53 13.52
C ILE A 54 4.78 -9.85 14.88
N ASP A 55 5.31 -10.52 15.92
CA ASP A 55 5.38 -9.95 17.27
C ASP A 55 6.60 -9.03 17.37
N HIS A 56 6.37 -7.75 17.14
CA HIS A 56 7.42 -6.73 17.10
C HIS A 56 6.86 -5.38 17.60
N PRO A 57 7.62 -4.62 18.41
CA PRO A 57 7.16 -3.35 18.98
C PRO A 57 6.86 -2.27 17.95
N TYR A 58 7.31 -2.42 16.72
CA TYR A 58 6.97 -1.52 15.60
C TYR A 58 5.73 -1.97 14.82
N ASN A 59 5.20 -3.19 15.00
CA ASN A 59 4.04 -3.66 14.27
C ASN A 59 2.75 -2.98 14.79
N THR A 60 2.31 -1.93 14.11
CA THR A 60 1.12 -1.16 14.49
C THR A 60 -0.22 -1.87 14.23
N TYR A 61 -0.21 -3.10 13.72
CA TYR A 61 -1.37 -4.00 13.74
C TYR A 61 -1.52 -4.70 15.10
N ARG A 62 -0.47 -4.74 15.92
CA ARG A 62 -0.47 -5.44 17.21
C ARG A 62 -0.39 -4.50 18.40
N ILE A 63 0.28 -3.37 18.27
CA ILE A 63 0.41 -2.36 19.31
C ILE A 63 -0.64 -1.26 19.19
N HIS A 64 -0.92 -0.58 20.30
CA HIS A 64 -1.70 0.66 20.33
C HIS A 64 -0.76 1.86 20.36
N GLY A 65 -1.16 2.95 19.70
CA GLY A 65 -0.37 4.17 19.66
C GLY A 65 0.75 4.13 18.63
N LEU A 66 1.78 4.94 18.88
CA LEU A 66 2.95 5.04 18.03
C LEU A 66 3.97 3.94 18.35
N PRO A 67 4.77 3.51 17.36
CA PRO A 67 5.92 2.64 17.62
C PRO A 67 6.99 3.38 18.45
N PRO A 68 7.99 2.66 19.01
CA PRO A 68 9.01 3.23 19.89
C PRO A 68 9.85 4.34 19.26
N GLY A 69 9.95 4.39 17.94
CA GLY A 69 10.73 5.38 17.21
C GLY A 69 10.35 5.50 15.74
N PRO A 70 11.05 6.34 14.97
CA PRO A 70 10.81 6.48 13.54
C PRO A 70 11.24 5.21 12.79
N ILE A 71 10.56 4.94 11.66
CA ILE A 71 10.88 3.83 10.75
C ILE A 71 11.77 4.27 9.58
N THR A 72 11.86 5.58 9.34
CA THR A 72 12.73 6.19 8.33
C THR A 72 12.99 7.65 8.69
N ASN A 73 13.92 8.28 7.97
CA ASN A 73 14.13 9.71 8.04
C ASN A 73 13.08 10.44 7.18
N PRO A 74 12.15 11.21 7.76
CA PRO A 74 11.06 11.83 7.01
C PRO A 74 11.51 13.10 6.31
N SER A 75 10.92 13.38 5.15
CA SER A 75 11.02 14.65 4.44
C SER A 75 10.31 15.78 5.19
N LEU A 76 10.62 17.01 4.81
CA LEU A 76 9.97 18.21 5.38
C LEU A 76 8.45 18.20 5.15
N SER A 77 7.97 17.70 4.00
CA SER A 77 6.55 17.57 3.71
C SER A 77 5.85 16.62 4.68
N SER A 78 6.47 15.49 5.02
CA SER A 78 5.93 14.54 5.99
C SER A 78 5.95 15.07 7.43
N ILE A 79 6.96 15.86 7.79
CA ILE A 79 7.02 16.54 9.10
C ILE A 79 5.89 17.57 9.19
N ARG A 80 5.72 18.40 8.17
CA ARG A 80 4.64 19.40 8.11
C ARG A 80 3.26 18.74 8.17
N ALA A 81 3.03 17.68 7.42
CA ALA A 81 1.78 16.93 7.46
C ALA A 81 1.48 16.34 8.84
N ALA A 82 2.50 15.86 9.56
CA ALA A 82 2.33 15.34 10.92
C ALA A 82 1.94 16.43 11.94
N LEU A 83 2.45 17.65 11.77
CA LEU A 83 2.17 18.80 12.63
C LEU A 83 0.86 19.52 12.27
N PHE A 84 0.51 19.53 11.00
CA PHE A 84 -0.66 20.20 10.44
C PHE A 84 -1.49 19.21 9.62
N PRO A 85 -2.13 18.23 10.29
CA PRO A 85 -2.98 17.26 9.61
C PRO A 85 -4.20 17.95 9.00
N GLU A 86 -4.71 17.39 7.90
CA GLU A 86 -6.02 17.80 7.39
C GLU A 86 -7.13 17.38 8.36
N ASP A 87 -8.06 18.29 8.60
CA ASP A 87 -9.21 18.04 9.47
C ASP A 87 -10.33 17.34 8.71
N HIS A 88 -10.57 16.08 9.06
CA HIS A 88 -11.62 15.24 8.50
C HIS A 88 -11.97 14.07 9.44
N ASN A 89 -13.01 13.29 9.09
CA ASN A 89 -13.49 12.16 9.89
C ASN A 89 -13.15 10.78 9.29
N TYR A 90 -12.14 10.68 8.40
CA TYR A 90 -11.76 9.41 7.82
C TYR A 90 -11.05 8.51 8.85
N MET A 91 -11.41 7.22 8.80
CA MET A 91 -10.85 6.17 9.66
C MET A 91 -10.18 5.07 8.86
N TYR A 92 -10.45 5.01 7.55
CA TYR A 92 -9.99 3.96 6.64
C TYR A 92 -9.45 4.58 5.36
N MET A 93 -8.47 3.91 4.77
CA MET A 93 -7.97 4.21 3.44
C MET A 93 -7.64 2.91 2.71
N VAL A 94 -7.66 2.94 1.40
CA VAL A 94 -7.25 1.85 0.52
C VAL A 94 -6.58 2.45 -0.71
N ALA A 95 -5.58 1.76 -1.24
CA ALA A 95 -4.90 2.17 -2.47
C ALA A 95 -5.85 2.23 -3.67
N THR A 96 -5.55 3.12 -4.61
CA THR A 96 -6.24 3.30 -5.89
C THR A 96 -5.28 3.04 -7.06
N PRO A 97 -5.80 2.78 -8.28
CA PRO A 97 -4.99 2.44 -9.45
C PRO A 97 -3.92 3.47 -9.82
N ASP A 98 -4.16 4.73 -9.54
CA ASP A 98 -3.23 5.86 -9.77
C ASP A 98 -2.12 5.97 -8.72
N GLY A 99 -2.10 5.04 -7.74
CA GLY A 99 -1.13 5.01 -6.64
C GLY A 99 -1.44 5.97 -5.50
N ARG A 100 -2.67 6.49 -5.47
CA ARG A 100 -3.22 7.33 -4.39
C ARG A 100 -4.03 6.49 -3.41
N HIS A 101 -4.74 7.16 -2.51
CA HIS A 101 -5.62 6.55 -1.52
C HIS A 101 -7.05 7.05 -1.62
N ALA A 102 -7.99 6.13 -1.51
CA ALA A 102 -9.40 6.41 -1.31
C ALA A 102 -9.75 6.33 0.17
N PHE A 103 -10.10 7.46 0.76
CA PHE A 103 -10.44 7.57 2.17
C PHE A 103 -11.92 7.23 2.43
N SER A 104 -12.22 6.70 3.62
CA SER A 104 -13.58 6.33 4.02
C SER A 104 -13.80 6.60 5.51
N ARG A 105 -15.05 6.99 5.86
CA ARG A 105 -15.47 7.24 7.24
C ARG A 105 -15.92 5.96 7.93
N THR A 106 -16.59 5.10 7.20
CA THR A 106 -17.19 3.87 7.71
C THR A 106 -16.54 2.62 7.13
N TYR A 107 -16.63 1.52 7.87
CA TYR A 107 -16.14 0.22 7.39
C TYR A 107 -16.91 -0.27 6.15
N ALA A 108 -18.20 0.06 6.03
CA ALA A 108 -19.01 -0.30 4.86
C ALA A 108 -18.49 0.38 3.58
N GLU A 109 -18.18 1.68 3.65
CA GLU A 109 -17.56 2.42 2.54
C GLU A 109 -16.18 1.85 2.19
N HIS A 110 -15.35 1.60 3.19
CA HIS A 110 -14.03 1.00 3.00
C HIS A 110 -14.12 -0.35 2.31
N ARG A 111 -15.02 -1.25 2.75
CA ARG A 111 -15.21 -2.56 2.11
C ARG A 111 -15.62 -2.46 0.65
N ARG A 112 -16.45 -1.47 0.28
CA ARG A 112 -16.84 -1.24 -1.11
C ARG A 112 -15.61 -0.86 -1.94
N LYS A 113 -14.87 0.17 -1.52
CA LYS A 113 -13.65 0.64 -2.20
C LYS A 113 -12.56 -0.42 -2.25
N SER A 114 -12.42 -1.23 -1.19
CA SER A 114 -11.46 -2.34 -1.17
C SER A 114 -11.82 -3.44 -2.18
N ARG A 115 -13.12 -3.69 -2.42
CA ARG A 115 -13.55 -4.62 -3.47
C ARG A 115 -13.21 -4.08 -4.86
N GLU A 116 -13.53 -2.82 -5.13
CA GLU A 116 -13.21 -2.15 -6.40
C GLU A 116 -11.69 -2.25 -6.70
N TRP A 117 -10.85 -2.00 -5.70
CA TRP A 117 -9.40 -2.17 -5.80
C TRP A 117 -8.97 -3.61 -6.07
N THR A 118 -9.56 -4.57 -5.35
CA THR A 118 -9.24 -5.99 -5.51
C THR A 118 -9.66 -6.51 -6.89
N ASP A 119 -10.81 -6.09 -7.39
CA ASP A 119 -11.31 -6.47 -8.69
C ASP A 119 -10.44 -5.88 -9.81
N TRP A 120 -10.03 -4.63 -9.69
CA TRP A 120 -9.07 -4.02 -10.61
C TRP A 120 -7.72 -4.76 -10.61
N LEU A 121 -7.17 -5.12 -9.45
CA LEU A 121 -5.92 -5.89 -9.37
C LEU A 121 -6.06 -7.28 -10.03
N ARG A 122 -7.22 -7.91 -9.90
CA ARG A 122 -7.50 -9.20 -10.54
C ARG A 122 -7.53 -9.07 -12.06
N GLU A 123 -8.21 -8.05 -12.56
CA GLU A 123 -8.24 -7.73 -13.98
C GLU A 123 -6.85 -7.45 -14.55
N GLN A 124 -6.06 -6.59 -13.90
CA GLN A 124 -4.68 -6.29 -14.33
C GLN A 124 -3.79 -7.55 -14.38
N ARG A 125 -4.00 -8.47 -13.42
CA ARG A 125 -3.27 -9.74 -13.42
C ARG A 125 -3.68 -10.61 -14.62
N GLN A 126 -4.96 -10.69 -14.94
CA GLN A 126 -5.44 -11.44 -16.09
C GLN A 126 -4.90 -10.89 -17.40
N ILE A 127 -4.95 -9.57 -17.59
CA ILE A 127 -4.38 -8.89 -18.76
C ILE A 127 -2.89 -9.23 -18.91
N ARG A 128 -2.13 -9.10 -17.82
CA ARG A 128 -0.69 -9.42 -17.84
C ARG A 128 -0.42 -10.86 -18.26
N MET A 129 -1.13 -11.81 -17.67
CA MET A 129 -0.98 -13.24 -18.04
C MET A 129 -1.35 -13.52 -19.49
N GLN A 130 -2.33 -12.80 -20.05
CA GLN A 130 -2.67 -12.93 -21.47
C GLN A 130 -1.56 -12.39 -22.36
N LEU A 131 -1.01 -11.21 -22.04
CA LEU A 131 0.11 -10.63 -22.80
C LEU A 131 1.36 -11.53 -22.77
N GLU A 132 1.73 -12.01 -21.60
CA GLU A 132 2.87 -12.93 -21.44
C GLU A 132 2.68 -14.22 -22.26
N ARG A 133 1.44 -14.75 -22.32
CA ARG A 133 1.11 -15.91 -23.13
C ARG A 133 1.20 -15.62 -24.63
N GLU A 134 0.70 -14.47 -25.08
CA GLU A 134 0.79 -14.06 -26.48
C GLU A 134 2.24 -13.82 -26.92
N GLU A 135 3.07 -13.23 -26.08
CA GLU A 135 4.50 -13.03 -26.32
C GLU A 135 5.22 -14.38 -26.47
N ALA A 136 4.98 -15.32 -25.55
CA ALA A 136 5.56 -16.66 -25.62
C ALA A 136 5.18 -17.40 -26.93
N LEU A 137 3.92 -17.33 -27.33
CA LEU A 137 3.46 -17.93 -28.59
C LEU A 137 4.11 -17.31 -29.83
N ARG A 138 4.33 -15.98 -29.84
CA ARG A 138 5.02 -15.29 -30.94
C ARG A 138 6.51 -15.69 -31.01
N GLU A 139 7.16 -15.83 -29.86
CA GLU A 139 8.57 -16.29 -29.80
C GLU A 139 8.70 -17.72 -30.31
N GLU A 140 7.80 -18.63 -29.90
CA GLU A 140 7.78 -20.01 -30.40
C GLU A 140 7.57 -20.10 -31.92
N ALA A 141 6.63 -19.32 -32.47
CA ALA A 141 6.38 -19.24 -33.90
C ALA A 141 7.60 -18.73 -34.67
N SER A 142 8.24 -17.67 -34.17
CA SER A 142 9.45 -17.11 -34.80
C SER A 142 10.62 -18.10 -34.81
N GLN A 143 10.78 -18.89 -33.76
CA GLN A 143 11.82 -19.92 -33.68
C GLN A 143 11.55 -21.09 -34.66
N GLN A 144 10.29 -21.47 -34.84
CA GLN A 144 9.91 -22.52 -35.79
C GLN A 144 10.15 -22.09 -37.24
N GLU A 145 9.86 -20.82 -37.60
CA GLU A 145 10.12 -20.28 -38.93
C GLU A 145 11.64 -20.18 -39.23
N ALA A 146 12.44 -19.77 -38.25
CA ALA A 146 13.88 -19.69 -38.38
C ALA A 146 14.58 -21.07 -38.51
N GLY A 147 14.04 -22.09 -37.84
CA GLY A 147 14.54 -23.46 -37.87
C GLY A 147 14.16 -24.24 -39.15
N GLY A 148 13.07 -23.82 -39.85
CA GLY A 148 12.57 -24.46 -41.06
C GLY A 148 13.28 -24.05 -42.38
N SER A 149 14.11 -23.01 -42.37
CA SER A 149 14.79 -22.45 -43.55
C SER A 149 16.16 -23.06 -43.82
N GLY A 150 16.55 -24.13 -43.11
CA GLY A 150 17.89 -24.74 -43.13
C GLY A 150 17.97 -26.14 -43.75
N GLN A 151 17.12 -26.50 -44.75
CA GLN A 151 17.29 -27.74 -45.54
C GLN A 151 17.44 -27.45 -47.01
#